data_f67cd21b550fb4864671f746456aa8a1
#
_entry.id   f67cd21b550fb4864671f746456aa8a1
#
_cell.length_a   1.000
_cell.length_b   1.000
_cell.length_c   1.000
_cell.angle_alpha   90.00
_cell.angle_beta   90.00
_cell.angle_gamma   90.00
#
_symmetry.space_group_name_H-M   'P 1'
#
loop_
_entity.id
_entity.type
_entity.pdbx_description
1 polymer ?
#
loop_
_entity_poly.entity_id
_entity_poly.type
_entity_poly.pdbx_seq_one_letter_code
_entity_poly.pdbx_strand_id
1 'polypeptide(L)'
;MRLPWLGKSRRAKRQPSSANIYHTEIIADVAVPERGETVRFFSRKLVRPGKLRSVSNKDLREGLLFLFYLGVAALLPVAWWAPVCDRVSTLRRKRHFHKEFGRYDVAIKAVLGDGADTQSLFRGHLAAAHRRRLMLAAHLVPRRWSPAIRLEGVDGLREALQRGRGAIVWCDQFIAQTIIGKRALFEAGIEAHQVSVNFHGFSESKFGLHVINRPLVEVENRFLKSRIVFERADAYQVTARIQKTLKENGVVLMTNTIHAGSTFTEIAMGEHGWTHLASAPANFAARAGAALFAMSTLETVPFREYRAIVSPELKPVAAQPASLPAKDVAAKNLVLQAGYILLKRDRLLEAVKLYPEQMMAWSGANRLTGQQDQPAIGNDAA
;
A
#
# COMPACT_ATOMS: atom_id res chain seq x y z
N MET A 1 18.74 14.12 -59.43
CA MET A 1 17.38 14.39 -58.95
C MET A 1 17.16 13.60 -57.67
N ARG A 2 17.27 14.22 -56.50
CA ARG A 2 17.05 13.59 -55.19
C ARG A 2 15.66 14.00 -54.73
N LEU A 3 14.79 13.06 -54.47
CA LEU A 3 13.47 13.29 -53.87
C LEU A 3 13.63 13.43 -52.34
N PRO A 4 13.26 14.53 -51.72
CA PRO A 4 13.14 14.68 -50.29
C PRO A 4 11.68 14.36 -49.91
N TRP A 5 11.46 13.69 -48.83
CA TRP A 5 10.22 13.50 -48.08
C TRP A 5 9.91 12.03 -47.74
N LEU A 6 10.54 11.61 -46.67
CA LEU A 6 9.92 10.66 -45.73
C LEU A 6 10.29 11.09 -44.33
N GLY A 7 9.65 12.19 -43.90
CA GLY A 7 9.60 12.56 -42.50
C GLY A 7 8.91 11.48 -41.70
N LYS A 8 9.67 10.74 -40.90
CA LYS A 8 9.12 9.82 -39.90
C LYS A 8 8.26 10.63 -38.94
N SER A 9 6.94 10.59 -39.13
CA SER A 9 6.01 11.12 -38.17
C SER A 9 6.29 10.41 -36.84
N ARG A 10 6.77 11.17 -35.85
CA ARG A 10 6.80 10.73 -34.45
C ARG A 10 5.34 10.39 -34.08
N ARG A 11 4.98 9.12 -34.11
CA ARG A 11 3.73 8.64 -33.49
C ARG A 11 3.78 9.14 -32.04
N ALA A 12 2.98 10.16 -31.76
CA ALA A 12 2.69 10.55 -30.38
C ALA A 12 2.32 9.27 -29.64
N LYS A 13 3.06 8.92 -28.59
CA LYS A 13 2.73 7.77 -27.73
C LYS A 13 1.32 8.03 -27.22
N ARG A 14 0.34 7.32 -27.77
CA ARG A 14 -1.02 7.31 -27.23
C ARG A 14 -0.90 6.87 -25.78
N GLN A 15 -1.18 7.77 -24.85
CA GLN A 15 -1.38 7.42 -23.46
C GLN A 15 -2.42 6.30 -23.39
N PRO A 16 -2.25 5.31 -22.52
CA PRO A 16 -3.23 4.24 -22.39
C PRO A 16 -4.58 4.87 -22.01
N SER A 17 -5.59 4.67 -22.84
CA SER A 17 -6.93 5.25 -22.73
C SER A 17 -7.74 4.78 -21.50
N SER A 18 -7.10 4.04 -20.58
CA SER A 18 -7.69 3.40 -19.41
C SER A 18 -7.34 4.03 -18.06
N ALA A 19 -6.43 5.02 -18.03
CA ALA A 19 -6.04 5.65 -16.77
C ALA A 19 -7.03 6.75 -16.38
N ASN A 20 -7.44 6.77 -15.11
CA ASN A 20 -8.17 7.89 -14.53
C ASN A 20 -7.29 9.15 -14.59
N ILE A 21 -7.84 10.28 -15.00
CA ILE A 21 -7.19 11.58 -14.96
C ILE A 21 -7.63 12.30 -13.69
N TYR A 22 -6.65 12.77 -12.95
CA TYR A 22 -6.87 13.48 -11.69
C TYR A 22 -6.31 14.88 -11.77
N HIS A 23 -7.00 15.81 -11.15
CA HIS A 23 -6.46 17.11 -10.78
C HIS A 23 -5.99 17.05 -9.33
N THR A 24 -4.79 17.52 -9.05
CA THR A 24 -4.17 17.50 -7.73
C THR A 24 -3.81 18.91 -7.34
N GLU A 25 -4.25 19.36 -6.18
CA GLU A 25 -4.02 20.68 -5.62
C GLU A 25 -3.38 20.57 -4.23
N ILE A 26 -2.50 21.49 -3.89
CA ILE A 26 -2.00 21.64 -2.52
C ILE A 26 -3.10 22.28 -1.69
N ILE A 27 -3.45 21.62 -0.58
CA ILE A 27 -4.43 22.16 0.39
C ILE A 27 -3.73 23.04 1.43
N ALA A 28 -2.62 22.51 2.00
CA ALA A 28 -1.88 23.16 3.05
C ALA A 28 -0.48 22.54 3.21
N ASP A 29 0.46 23.36 3.65
CA ASP A 29 1.72 22.94 4.25
C ASP A 29 1.60 23.13 5.76
N VAL A 30 1.66 22.03 6.51
CA VAL A 30 1.45 22.01 7.96
C VAL A 30 2.79 21.74 8.65
N ALA A 31 3.32 22.73 9.33
CA ALA A 31 4.51 22.56 10.15
C ALA A 31 4.18 21.81 11.43
N VAL A 32 5.09 20.92 11.84
CA VAL A 32 5.07 20.22 13.13
C VAL A 32 6.32 20.65 13.89
N PRO A 33 6.26 21.76 14.65
CA PRO A 33 7.42 22.43 15.23
C PRO A 33 8.29 21.53 16.10
N GLU A 34 7.67 20.67 16.91
CA GLU A 34 8.38 19.74 17.79
C GLU A 34 9.27 18.76 17.06
N ARG A 35 9.07 18.62 15.76
CA ARG A 35 9.83 17.73 14.88
C ARG A 35 10.70 18.48 13.87
N GLY A 36 10.51 19.77 13.73
CA GLY A 36 11.16 20.58 12.70
C GLY A 36 10.79 20.16 11.27
N GLU A 37 9.65 19.50 11.08
CA GLU A 37 9.21 18.91 9.81
C GLU A 37 7.91 19.53 9.32
N THR A 38 7.69 19.47 8.01
CA THR A 38 6.46 19.95 7.36
C THR A 38 5.79 18.81 6.61
N VAL A 39 4.48 18.66 6.79
CA VAL A 39 3.62 17.73 6.06
C VAL A 39 2.81 18.51 5.04
N ARG A 40 2.96 18.16 3.76
CA ARG A 40 2.19 18.77 2.68
C ARG A 40 0.95 17.95 2.39
N PHE A 41 -0.20 18.59 2.46
CA PHE A 41 -1.50 17.99 2.16
C PHE A 41 -1.94 18.32 0.75
N PHE A 42 -2.46 17.30 0.05
CA PHE A 42 -3.00 17.41 -1.29
C PHE A 42 -4.47 17.00 -1.32
N SER A 43 -5.25 17.72 -2.11
CA SER A 43 -6.54 17.30 -2.62
C SER A 43 -6.39 16.64 -3.97
N ARG A 44 -7.19 15.64 -4.23
CA ARG A 44 -7.19 14.90 -5.49
C ARG A 44 -8.61 14.73 -6.02
N LYS A 45 -8.93 15.41 -7.09
CA LYS A 45 -10.23 15.36 -7.75
C LYS A 45 -10.16 14.57 -9.04
N LEU A 46 -11.07 13.61 -9.21
CA LEU A 46 -11.21 12.88 -10.47
C LEU A 46 -11.79 13.81 -11.53
N VAL A 47 -11.03 14.11 -12.56
CA VAL A 47 -11.46 14.94 -13.69
C VAL A 47 -12.16 14.07 -14.74
N ARG A 48 -11.53 12.93 -15.06
CA ARG A 48 -12.04 12.03 -16.09
C ARG A 48 -11.84 10.58 -15.64
N PRO A 49 -12.92 9.77 -15.56
CA PRO A 49 -12.79 8.35 -15.31
C PRO A 49 -12.20 7.64 -16.53
N GLY A 50 -11.24 6.75 -16.29
CA GLY A 50 -10.72 5.85 -17.30
C GLY A 50 -11.75 4.78 -17.67
N LYS A 51 -11.77 4.40 -18.94
CA LYS A 51 -12.60 3.27 -19.37
C LYS A 51 -11.92 1.96 -19.01
N LEU A 52 -12.61 1.13 -18.24
CA LEU A 52 -12.14 -0.22 -17.96
C LEU A 52 -12.15 -1.05 -19.24
N ARG A 53 -11.02 -1.66 -19.58
CA ARG A 53 -10.94 -2.66 -20.67
C ARG A 53 -11.70 -3.92 -20.26
N SER A 54 -12.32 -4.60 -21.20
CA SER A 54 -12.97 -5.89 -20.93
C SER A 54 -11.96 -6.94 -20.53
N VAL A 55 -10.84 -7.05 -21.26
CA VAL A 55 -9.71 -7.93 -21.00
C VAL A 55 -8.40 -7.18 -21.31
N SER A 56 -7.33 -7.49 -20.62
CA SER A 56 -6.00 -6.94 -20.85
C SER A 56 -4.96 -8.05 -21.03
N ASN A 57 -3.82 -7.75 -21.68
CA ASN A 57 -2.70 -8.69 -21.76
C ASN A 57 -2.14 -9.04 -20.37
N LYS A 58 -2.34 -8.15 -19.40
CA LYS A 58 -2.00 -8.40 -18.00
C LYS A 58 -2.83 -9.55 -17.43
N ASP A 59 -4.11 -9.66 -17.78
CA ASP A 59 -4.98 -10.73 -17.29
C ASP A 59 -4.52 -12.11 -17.72
N LEU A 60 -4.14 -12.26 -18.98
CA LEU A 60 -3.62 -13.53 -19.49
C LEU A 60 -2.35 -13.92 -18.74
N ARG A 61 -1.43 -12.96 -18.57
CA ARG A 61 -0.18 -13.18 -17.85
C ARG A 61 -0.43 -13.55 -16.38
N GLU A 62 -1.29 -12.80 -15.68
CA GLU A 62 -1.60 -13.08 -14.27
C GLU A 62 -2.35 -14.40 -14.12
N GLY A 63 -3.25 -14.74 -15.06
CA GLY A 63 -3.93 -16.03 -15.07
C GLY A 63 -2.97 -17.20 -15.25
N LEU A 64 -2.03 -17.12 -16.20
CA LEU A 64 -0.99 -18.15 -16.41
C LEU A 64 -0.07 -18.28 -15.18
N LEU A 65 0.37 -17.15 -14.60
CA LEU A 65 1.18 -17.18 -13.37
C LEU A 65 0.40 -17.77 -12.21
N PHE A 66 -0.88 -17.47 -12.10
CA PHE A 66 -1.74 -18.02 -11.04
C PHE A 66 -1.85 -19.56 -11.16
N LEU A 67 -2.15 -20.07 -12.34
CA LEU A 67 -2.20 -21.52 -12.60
C LEU A 67 -0.85 -22.19 -12.32
N PHE A 68 0.24 -21.58 -12.78
CA PHE A 68 1.59 -22.06 -12.51
C PHE A 68 1.86 -22.17 -11.00
N TYR A 69 1.54 -21.11 -10.22
CA TYR A 69 1.75 -21.13 -8.77
C TYR A 69 0.79 -22.04 -8.01
N LEU A 70 -0.41 -22.28 -8.51
CA LEU A 70 -1.27 -23.36 -7.97
C LEU A 70 -0.61 -24.72 -8.13
N GLY A 71 -0.02 -25.01 -9.30
CA GLY A 71 0.75 -26.23 -9.52
C GLY A 71 1.97 -26.35 -8.60
N VAL A 72 2.74 -25.26 -8.44
CA VAL A 72 3.87 -25.22 -7.50
C VAL A 72 3.44 -25.48 -6.08
N ALA A 73 2.37 -24.83 -5.61
CA ALA A 73 1.86 -24.97 -4.25
C ALA A 73 1.31 -26.39 -3.98
N ALA A 74 0.68 -27.02 -4.98
CA ALA A 74 0.11 -28.37 -4.86
C ALA A 74 1.16 -29.48 -4.89
N LEU A 75 2.16 -29.34 -5.76
CA LEU A 75 3.06 -30.44 -6.11
C LEU A 75 4.44 -30.37 -5.45
N LEU A 76 4.97 -29.14 -5.19
CA LEU A 76 6.33 -29.00 -4.67
C LEU A 76 6.37 -28.83 -3.14
N PRO A 77 7.41 -29.36 -2.47
CA PRO A 77 7.69 -29.05 -1.08
C PRO A 77 7.95 -27.55 -0.87
N VAL A 78 7.58 -27.00 0.29
CA VAL A 78 7.76 -25.57 0.65
C VAL A 78 9.21 -25.11 0.49
N ALA A 79 10.18 -25.99 0.72
CA ALA A 79 11.61 -25.68 0.54
C ALA A 79 11.98 -25.25 -0.89
N TRP A 80 11.20 -25.64 -1.89
CA TRP A 80 11.43 -25.29 -3.30
C TRP A 80 10.72 -24.00 -3.74
N TRP A 81 9.82 -23.48 -2.95
CA TRP A 81 8.98 -22.34 -3.33
C TRP A 81 9.79 -21.05 -3.56
N ALA A 82 10.70 -20.72 -2.62
CA ALA A 82 11.55 -19.56 -2.79
C ALA A 82 12.48 -19.67 -4.01
N PRO A 83 13.25 -20.79 -4.20
CA PRO A 83 14.04 -21.01 -5.41
C PRO A 83 13.25 -20.89 -6.72
N VAL A 84 12.00 -21.37 -6.75
CA VAL A 84 11.12 -21.23 -7.93
C VAL A 84 10.80 -19.76 -8.19
N CYS A 85 10.43 -18.99 -7.16
CA CYS A 85 10.17 -17.57 -7.30
C CYS A 85 11.38 -16.79 -7.80
N ASP A 86 12.58 -17.10 -7.29
CA ASP A 86 13.84 -16.48 -7.71
C ASP A 86 14.17 -16.79 -9.17
N ARG A 87 13.98 -18.03 -9.62
CA ARG A 87 14.19 -18.42 -11.03
C ARG A 87 13.21 -17.72 -11.96
N VAL A 88 11.92 -17.69 -11.62
CA VAL A 88 10.90 -17.01 -12.42
C VAL A 88 11.19 -15.51 -12.51
N SER A 89 11.57 -14.86 -11.41
CA SER A 89 11.95 -13.46 -11.40
C SER A 89 13.15 -13.16 -12.29
N THR A 90 14.17 -14.04 -12.28
CA THR A 90 15.39 -13.92 -13.10
C THR A 90 15.10 -14.06 -14.59
N LEU A 91 14.26 -15.02 -14.99
CA LEU A 91 13.85 -15.21 -16.39
C LEU A 91 13.09 -13.99 -16.92
N ARG A 92 12.23 -13.42 -16.09
CA ARG A 92 11.43 -12.26 -16.45
C ARG A 92 12.26 -10.97 -16.53
N ARG A 93 13.31 -10.86 -15.72
CA ARG A 93 14.22 -9.73 -15.64
C ARG A 93 14.84 -9.34 -16.97
N LYS A 94 15.24 -10.33 -17.78
CA LYS A 94 15.93 -10.11 -19.06
C LYS A 94 15.15 -9.25 -20.07
N ARG A 95 13.82 -9.14 -19.95
CA ARG A 95 12.96 -8.44 -20.94
C ARG A 95 12.52 -7.02 -20.53
N HIS A 96 12.46 -6.68 -19.23
CA HIS A 96 11.85 -5.42 -18.76
C HIS A 96 12.74 -4.62 -17.80
N PHE A 97 13.95 -5.06 -17.59
CA PHE A 97 14.79 -4.68 -16.47
C PHE A 97 15.21 -3.20 -16.40
N HIS A 98 15.64 -2.59 -17.52
CA HIS A 98 16.35 -1.31 -17.43
C HIS A 98 15.50 -0.14 -16.94
N LYS A 99 14.26 -0.04 -17.38
CA LYS A 99 13.40 1.10 -17.04
C LYS A 99 12.86 1.02 -15.61
N GLU A 100 12.46 -0.16 -15.18
CA GLU A 100 11.96 -0.40 -13.81
C GLU A 100 13.09 -0.29 -12.80
N PHE A 101 14.26 -0.84 -13.12
CA PHE A 101 15.44 -0.74 -12.27
C PHE A 101 15.87 0.70 -12.02
N GLY A 102 15.97 1.54 -13.05
CA GLY A 102 16.38 2.94 -12.87
C GLY A 102 15.47 3.72 -11.92
N ARG A 103 14.14 3.46 -11.97
CA ARG A 103 13.21 4.07 -11.03
C ARG A 103 13.37 3.56 -9.60
N TYR A 104 13.58 2.25 -9.47
CA TYR A 104 13.79 1.61 -8.19
C TYR A 104 15.10 2.08 -7.55
N ASP A 105 16.19 2.15 -8.32
CA ASP A 105 17.52 2.60 -7.88
C ASP A 105 17.45 4.02 -7.30
N VAL A 106 16.84 4.95 -8.04
CA VAL A 106 16.65 6.33 -7.57
C VAL A 106 15.84 6.39 -6.28
N ALA A 107 14.75 5.64 -6.20
CA ALA A 107 13.88 5.66 -5.02
C ALA A 107 14.56 5.05 -3.78
N ILE A 108 15.26 3.93 -3.95
CA ILE A 108 15.99 3.27 -2.86
C ILE A 108 17.13 4.15 -2.33
N LYS A 109 17.97 4.69 -3.21
CA LYS A 109 19.07 5.57 -2.81
C LYS A 109 18.57 6.83 -2.10
N ALA A 110 17.49 7.41 -2.58
CA ALA A 110 16.91 8.56 -1.92
C ALA A 110 16.45 8.29 -0.48
N VAL A 111 16.01 7.06 -0.18
CA VAL A 111 15.52 6.69 1.17
C VAL A 111 16.61 6.08 2.04
N LEU A 112 17.44 5.19 1.49
CA LEU A 112 18.43 4.39 2.25
C LEU A 112 19.87 4.92 2.11
N GLY A 113 20.11 5.90 1.25
CA GLY A 113 21.44 6.44 0.94
C GLY A 113 22.12 5.72 -0.23
N ASP A 114 23.17 6.35 -0.74
CA ASP A 114 23.91 5.89 -1.92
C ASP A 114 24.65 4.56 -1.72
N GLY A 115 24.93 4.18 -0.46
CA GLY A 115 25.58 2.92 -0.12
C GLY A 115 24.71 1.67 -0.28
N ALA A 116 23.42 1.80 -0.61
CA ALA A 116 22.51 0.66 -0.76
C ALA A 116 22.87 -0.21 -1.98
N ASP A 117 22.94 -1.53 -1.80
CA ASP A 117 23.06 -2.49 -2.92
C ASP A 117 21.72 -2.63 -3.66
N THR A 118 21.42 -1.65 -4.48
CA THR A 118 20.14 -1.56 -5.21
C THR A 118 19.94 -2.70 -6.20
N GLN A 119 21.00 -3.31 -6.71
CA GLN A 119 20.89 -4.46 -7.61
C GLN A 119 20.37 -5.70 -6.88
N SER A 120 20.94 -6.01 -5.71
CA SER A 120 20.47 -7.12 -4.88
C SER A 120 19.05 -6.88 -4.39
N LEU A 121 18.77 -5.68 -3.88
CA LEU A 121 17.44 -5.29 -3.41
C LEU A 121 16.39 -5.39 -4.52
N PHE A 122 16.70 -4.96 -5.74
CA PHE A 122 15.77 -5.09 -6.87
C PHE A 122 15.49 -6.55 -7.27
N ARG A 123 16.51 -7.42 -7.22
CA ARG A 123 16.29 -8.87 -7.44
C ARG A 123 15.35 -9.43 -6.37
N GLY A 124 15.61 -9.09 -5.10
CA GLY A 124 14.76 -9.45 -3.98
C GLY A 124 13.32 -8.95 -4.15
N HIS A 125 13.14 -7.71 -4.59
CA HIS A 125 11.84 -7.09 -4.84
C HIS A 125 11.05 -7.83 -5.93
N LEU A 126 11.68 -8.18 -7.06
CA LEU A 126 11.03 -8.97 -8.10
C LEU A 126 10.63 -10.36 -7.60
N ALA A 127 11.50 -11.02 -6.84
CA ALA A 127 11.21 -12.32 -6.23
C ALA A 127 10.08 -12.22 -5.20
N ALA A 128 10.07 -11.16 -4.39
CA ALA A 128 9.02 -10.88 -3.40
C ALA A 128 7.63 -10.74 -4.05
N ALA A 129 7.53 -10.08 -5.21
CA ALA A 129 6.29 -10.00 -5.98
C ALA A 129 5.78 -11.39 -6.44
N HIS A 130 6.68 -12.31 -6.77
CA HIS A 130 6.34 -13.70 -7.09
C HIS A 130 5.96 -14.50 -5.84
N ARG A 131 6.67 -14.29 -4.72
CA ARG A 131 6.32 -14.91 -3.43
C ARG A 131 4.89 -14.56 -2.99
N ARG A 132 4.47 -13.31 -3.18
CA ARG A 132 3.09 -12.90 -2.89
C ARG A 132 2.05 -13.70 -3.67
N ARG A 133 2.30 -14.01 -4.96
CA ARG A 133 1.39 -14.82 -5.78
C ARG A 133 1.34 -16.28 -5.33
N LEU A 134 2.49 -16.85 -5.03
CA LEU A 134 2.57 -18.22 -4.54
C LEU A 134 1.95 -18.36 -3.15
N MET A 135 2.10 -17.35 -2.30
CA MET A 135 1.42 -17.29 -0.99
C MET A 135 -0.11 -17.35 -1.13
N LEU A 136 -0.68 -16.60 -2.10
CA LEU A 136 -2.11 -16.70 -2.42
C LEU A 136 -2.47 -18.12 -2.88
N ALA A 137 -1.72 -18.68 -3.82
CA ALA A 137 -1.94 -20.02 -4.33
C ALA A 137 -1.90 -21.08 -3.21
N ALA A 138 -0.98 -20.93 -2.25
CA ALA A 138 -0.84 -21.83 -1.12
C ALA A 138 -2.09 -21.87 -0.19
N HIS A 139 -2.86 -20.77 -0.14
CA HIS A 139 -4.12 -20.73 0.62
C HIS A 139 -5.31 -21.35 -0.13
N LEU A 140 -5.16 -21.64 -1.40
CA LEU A 140 -6.23 -22.16 -2.26
C LEU A 140 -6.11 -23.66 -2.53
N VAL A 141 -4.93 -24.25 -2.34
CA VAL A 141 -4.73 -25.68 -2.49
C VAL A 141 -5.14 -26.42 -1.21
N PRO A 142 -5.60 -27.69 -1.31
CA PRO A 142 -6.01 -28.51 -0.14
C PRO A 142 -4.88 -28.75 0.85
N ARG A 143 -3.64 -28.71 0.38
CA ARG A 143 -2.45 -28.85 1.22
C ARG A 143 -2.40 -27.68 2.21
N ARG A 144 -2.49 -27.99 3.50
CA ARG A 144 -2.43 -26.96 4.54
C ARG A 144 -1.02 -26.43 4.69
N TRP A 145 -0.78 -25.26 4.11
CA TRP A 145 0.40 -24.47 4.39
C TRP A 145 0.17 -23.65 5.67
N SER A 146 1.01 -23.91 6.68
CA SER A 146 0.92 -23.26 7.97
C SER A 146 2.30 -22.69 8.36
N PRO A 147 2.62 -21.46 7.95
CA PRO A 147 3.83 -20.79 8.36
C PRO A 147 3.75 -20.37 9.83
N ALA A 148 4.90 -20.20 10.47
CA ALA A 148 4.98 -19.55 11.77
C ALA A 148 4.69 -18.06 11.62
N ILE A 149 3.71 -17.54 12.36
CA ILE A 149 3.36 -16.12 12.35
C ILE A 149 3.52 -15.59 13.77
N ARG A 150 4.47 -14.66 13.96
CA ARG A 150 4.66 -13.96 15.22
C ARG A 150 3.94 -12.63 15.16
N LEU A 151 2.95 -12.43 16.01
CA LEU A 151 2.28 -11.13 16.19
C LEU A 151 2.89 -10.42 17.40
N GLU A 152 3.41 -9.23 17.18
CA GLU A 152 4.08 -8.40 18.18
C GLU A 152 3.28 -7.11 18.43
N GLY A 153 3.27 -6.61 19.66
CA GLY A 153 2.65 -5.34 20.04
C GLY A 153 1.13 -5.33 20.08
N VAL A 154 0.47 -6.50 20.00
CA VAL A 154 -1.00 -6.59 19.98
C VAL A 154 -1.66 -6.18 21.31
N ASP A 155 -0.94 -6.23 22.42
CA ASP A 155 -1.48 -5.91 23.75
C ASP A 155 -1.88 -4.45 23.84
N GLY A 156 -1.10 -3.52 23.28
CA GLY A 156 -1.49 -2.11 23.18
C GLY A 156 -2.79 -1.91 22.40
N LEU A 157 -3.04 -2.71 21.34
CA LEU A 157 -4.30 -2.70 20.61
C LEU A 157 -5.46 -3.23 21.48
N ARG A 158 -5.25 -4.30 22.23
CA ARG A 158 -6.25 -4.85 23.17
C ARG A 158 -6.61 -3.85 24.27
N GLU A 159 -5.62 -3.20 24.86
CA GLU A 159 -5.82 -2.13 25.86
C GLU A 159 -6.60 -0.96 25.27
N ALA A 160 -6.33 -0.57 24.02
CA ALA A 160 -7.08 0.48 23.35
C ALA A 160 -8.56 0.10 23.16
N LEU A 161 -8.83 -1.14 22.81
CA LEU A 161 -10.20 -1.65 22.67
C LEU A 161 -10.94 -1.69 24.04
N GLN A 162 -10.25 -1.96 25.15
CA GLN A 162 -10.83 -1.89 26.48
C GLN A 162 -11.31 -0.49 26.84
N ARG A 163 -10.72 0.58 26.23
CA ARG A 163 -11.19 1.97 26.40
C ARG A 163 -12.49 2.29 25.65
N GLY A 164 -12.96 1.37 24.80
CA GLY A 164 -14.28 1.45 24.15
C GLY A 164 -14.41 2.47 23.00
N ARG A 165 -13.30 2.92 22.40
CA ARG A 165 -13.30 3.93 21.33
C ARG A 165 -13.01 3.39 19.94
N GLY A 166 -12.87 2.06 19.80
CA GLY A 166 -12.42 1.41 18.58
C GLY A 166 -10.98 1.71 18.23
N ALA A 167 -10.49 1.05 17.20
CA ALA A 167 -9.12 1.25 16.75
C ALA A 167 -8.99 1.23 15.23
N ILE A 168 -8.05 2.01 14.71
CA ILE A 168 -7.62 1.96 13.32
C ILE A 168 -6.23 1.34 13.29
N VAL A 169 -6.05 0.31 12.48
CA VAL A 169 -4.74 -0.28 12.19
C VAL A 169 -4.33 0.13 10.77
N TRP A 170 -3.34 1.01 10.69
CA TRP A 170 -2.83 1.55 9.45
C TRP A 170 -1.71 0.67 8.90
N CYS A 171 -2.09 -0.21 7.98
CA CYS A 171 -1.23 -1.25 7.45
C CYS A 171 -0.28 -0.73 6.36
N ASP A 172 0.98 -1.15 6.41
CA ASP A 172 1.96 -0.90 5.38
C ASP A 172 1.78 -1.84 4.18
N GLN A 173 2.26 -1.41 3.01
CA GLN A 173 2.15 -2.20 1.78
C GLN A 173 3.38 -3.08 1.57
N PHE A 174 3.58 -4.06 2.45
CA PHE A 174 4.52 -5.16 2.26
C PHE A 174 3.85 -6.38 1.64
N ILE A 175 4.63 -7.26 1.01
CA ILE A 175 4.11 -8.42 0.27
C ILE A 175 3.23 -9.34 1.11
N ALA A 176 3.55 -9.51 2.40
CA ALA A 176 2.84 -10.39 3.32
C ALA A 176 1.58 -9.75 3.94
N GLN A 177 1.46 -8.41 3.92
CA GLN A 177 0.38 -7.69 4.60
C GLN A 177 -1.02 -8.11 4.11
N THR A 178 -1.14 -8.42 2.83
CA THR A 178 -2.43 -8.68 2.19
C THR A 178 -3.17 -9.86 2.83
N ILE A 179 -2.47 -10.94 3.17
CA ILE A 179 -3.06 -12.15 3.74
C ILE A 179 -2.54 -12.40 5.16
N ILE A 180 -1.22 -12.47 5.34
CA ILE A 180 -0.60 -12.86 6.60
C ILE A 180 -0.89 -11.86 7.72
N GLY A 181 -0.85 -10.56 7.44
CA GLY A 181 -1.17 -9.55 8.45
C GLY A 181 -2.60 -9.66 8.99
N LYS A 182 -3.57 -9.95 8.10
CA LYS A 182 -4.96 -10.18 8.51
C LYS A 182 -5.12 -11.47 9.29
N ARG A 183 -4.47 -12.54 8.82
CA ARG A 183 -4.46 -13.84 9.49
C ARG A 183 -3.86 -13.73 10.90
N ALA A 184 -2.78 -12.99 11.08
CA ALA A 184 -2.16 -12.75 12.39
C ALA A 184 -3.12 -12.11 13.38
N LEU A 185 -3.85 -11.07 12.96
CA LEU A 185 -4.87 -10.42 13.81
C LEU A 185 -6.03 -11.37 14.12
N PHE A 186 -6.52 -12.08 13.10
CA PHE A 186 -7.62 -13.03 13.24
C PHE A 186 -7.27 -14.17 14.23
N GLU A 187 -6.08 -14.77 14.09
CA GLU A 187 -5.59 -15.83 14.99
C GLU A 187 -5.38 -15.33 16.43
N ALA A 188 -5.14 -14.01 16.61
CA ALA A 188 -5.08 -13.36 17.92
C ALA A 188 -6.44 -12.96 18.50
N GLY A 189 -7.55 -13.32 17.83
CA GLY A 189 -8.90 -12.98 18.25
C GLY A 189 -9.35 -11.56 17.94
N ILE A 190 -8.62 -10.82 17.07
CA ILE A 190 -8.97 -9.48 16.66
C ILE A 190 -9.80 -9.53 15.36
N GLU A 191 -11.12 -9.36 15.50
CA GLU A 191 -12.04 -9.24 14.37
C GLU A 191 -11.95 -7.86 13.71
N ALA A 192 -11.44 -7.80 12.50
CA ALA A 192 -11.19 -6.54 11.83
C ALA A 192 -12.06 -6.32 10.58
N HIS A 193 -12.38 -5.05 10.31
CA HIS A 193 -13.09 -4.59 9.12
C HIS A 193 -12.10 -3.93 8.15
N GLN A 194 -11.93 -4.47 6.95
CA GLN A 194 -10.99 -3.93 5.96
C GLN A 194 -11.64 -2.87 5.08
N VAL A 195 -11.09 -1.66 5.05
CA VAL A 195 -11.41 -0.69 4.00
C VAL A 195 -10.65 -1.05 2.74
N SER A 196 -11.35 -1.23 1.64
CA SER A 196 -10.82 -1.70 0.37
C SER A 196 -11.42 -0.93 -0.79
N VAL A 197 -10.77 -0.97 -1.94
CA VAL A 197 -11.29 -0.45 -3.21
C VAL A 197 -11.75 -1.58 -4.11
N ASN A 198 -12.64 -1.28 -5.06
CA ASN A 198 -13.13 -2.27 -6.03
C ASN A 198 -12.02 -2.90 -6.88
N PHE A 199 -10.91 -2.18 -7.07
CA PHE A 199 -9.78 -2.62 -7.90
C PHE A 199 -8.72 -3.39 -7.11
N HIS A 200 -9.07 -3.90 -5.92
CA HIS A 200 -8.11 -4.63 -5.10
C HIS A 200 -7.72 -5.94 -5.77
N GLY A 201 -6.42 -6.12 -6.06
CA GLY A 201 -5.89 -7.36 -6.63
C GLY A 201 -4.77 -7.16 -7.65
N PHE A 202 -4.71 -8.06 -8.61
CA PHE A 202 -3.63 -8.13 -9.60
C PHE A 202 -3.99 -7.51 -10.96
N SER A 203 -5.26 -7.24 -11.23
CA SER A 203 -5.72 -6.66 -12.50
C SER A 203 -6.81 -5.62 -12.31
N GLU A 204 -6.89 -4.70 -13.27
CA GLU A 204 -7.87 -3.59 -13.30
C GLU A 204 -8.86 -3.70 -14.48
N SER A 205 -8.80 -4.78 -15.28
CA SER A 205 -9.79 -5.03 -16.33
C SER A 205 -11.10 -5.58 -15.76
N LYS A 206 -12.21 -5.54 -16.52
CA LYS A 206 -13.47 -6.15 -16.08
C LYS A 206 -13.32 -7.64 -15.79
N PHE A 207 -12.67 -8.38 -16.70
CA PHE A 207 -12.36 -9.79 -16.48
C PHE A 207 -11.46 -10.00 -15.27
N GLY A 208 -10.41 -9.19 -15.17
CA GLY A 208 -9.47 -9.25 -14.04
C GLY A 208 -10.13 -9.04 -12.69
N LEU A 209 -11.04 -8.07 -12.58
CA LEU A 209 -11.76 -7.79 -11.33
C LEU A 209 -12.64 -8.97 -10.90
N HIS A 210 -13.34 -9.60 -11.83
CA HIS A 210 -14.31 -10.66 -11.51
C HIS A 210 -13.66 -12.05 -11.40
N VAL A 211 -12.57 -12.30 -12.12
CA VAL A 211 -11.95 -13.64 -12.20
C VAL A 211 -10.60 -13.69 -11.52
N ILE A 212 -9.67 -12.78 -11.88
CA ILE A 212 -8.27 -12.85 -11.40
C ILE A 212 -8.13 -12.39 -9.95
N ASN A 213 -8.89 -11.36 -9.55
CA ASN A 213 -8.79 -10.79 -8.19
C ASN A 213 -9.66 -11.52 -7.17
N ARG A 214 -10.69 -12.22 -7.63
CA ARG A 214 -11.67 -12.90 -6.76
C ARG A 214 -11.04 -13.89 -5.78
N PRO A 215 -10.11 -14.78 -6.18
CA PRO A 215 -9.48 -15.71 -5.25
C PRO A 215 -8.73 -14.99 -4.11
N LEU A 216 -8.07 -13.86 -4.40
CA LEU A 216 -7.40 -13.07 -3.36
C LEU A 216 -8.41 -12.51 -2.36
N VAL A 217 -9.49 -11.91 -2.85
CA VAL A 217 -10.55 -11.33 -2.00
C VAL A 217 -11.20 -12.42 -1.13
N GLU A 218 -11.45 -13.60 -1.67
CA GLU A 218 -12.03 -14.73 -0.95
C GLU A 218 -11.09 -15.25 0.16
N VAL A 219 -9.79 -15.37 -0.13
CA VAL A 219 -8.80 -15.76 0.89
C VAL A 219 -8.70 -14.72 2.00
N GLU A 220 -8.64 -13.44 1.65
CA GLU A 220 -8.59 -12.37 2.63
C GLU A 220 -9.81 -12.31 3.54
N ASN A 221 -11.01 -12.54 2.96
CA ASN A 221 -12.27 -12.49 3.70
C ASN A 221 -12.38 -13.57 4.77
N ARG A 222 -11.61 -14.67 4.67
CA ARG A 222 -11.54 -15.70 5.74
C ARG A 222 -10.99 -15.17 7.05
N PHE A 223 -10.22 -14.08 6.99
CA PHE A 223 -9.53 -13.46 8.12
C PHE A 223 -10.08 -12.07 8.47
N LEU A 224 -11.28 -11.74 7.99
CA LEU A 224 -11.92 -10.46 8.22
C LEU A 224 -13.34 -10.65 8.74
N LYS A 225 -13.75 -9.78 9.65
CA LYS A 225 -15.18 -9.69 10.06
C LYS A 225 -16.04 -9.20 8.89
N SER A 226 -15.58 -8.17 8.19
CA SER A 226 -16.22 -7.69 6.98
C SER A 226 -15.29 -6.84 6.13
N ARG A 227 -15.73 -6.56 4.89
CA ARG A 227 -15.06 -5.64 3.99
C ARG A 227 -15.94 -4.41 3.74
N ILE A 228 -15.37 -3.23 3.91
CA ILE A 228 -15.98 -1.95 3.60
C ILE A 228 -15.40 -1.50 2.26
N VAL A 229 -16.15 -1.69 1.18
CA VAL A 229 -15.70 -1.33 -0.16
C VAL A 229 -15.95 0.15 -0.39
N PHE A 230 -14.89 0.88 -0.75
CA PHE A 230 -14.96 2.30 -1.06
C PHE A 230 -15.20 2.49 -2.54
N GLU A 231 -16.34 3.08 -2.87
CA GLU A 231 -16.63 3.68 -4.16
C GLU A 231 -16.80 5.20 -3.98
N ARG A 232 -16.30 5.97 -4.94
CA ARG A 232 -16.36 7.44 -4.79
C ARG A 232 -17.79 7.98 -4.75
N ALA A 233 -18.70 7.32 -5.48
CA ALA A 233 -20.12 7.67 -5.46
C ALA A 233 -20.72 7.54 -4.05
N ASP A 234 -20.21 6.60 -3.24
CA ASP A 234 -20.75 6.26 -1.93
C ASP A 234 -19.86 6.73 -0.78
N ALA A 235 -18.97 7.71 -1.02
CA ALA A 235 -17.98 8.20 -0.04
C ALA A 235 -18.61 8.58 1.32
N TYR A 236 -19.79 9.16 1.31
CA TYR A 236 -20.52 9.52 2.53
C TYR A 236 -20.94 8.27 3.32
N GLN A 237 -21.54 7.29 2.65
CA GLN A 237 -22.00 6.04 3.29
C GLN A 237 -20.82 5.24 3.85
N VAL A 238 -19.72 5.17 3.11
CA VAL A 238 -18.48 4.51 3.56
C VAL A 238 -17.91 5.20 4.79
N THR A 239 -17.87 6.53 4.79
CA THR A 239 -17.42 7.33 5.94
C THR A 239 -18.31 7.07 7.17
N ALA A 240 -19.62 7.09 7.00
CA ALA A 240 -20.58 6.81 8.07
C ALA A 240 -20.41 5.37 8.62
N ARG A 241 -20.18 4.38 7.73
CA ARG A 241 -19.94 2.99 8.13
C ARG A 241 -18.64 2.84 8.91
N ILE A 242 -17.55 3.49 8.50
CA ILE A 242 -16.28 3.48 9.24
C ILE A 242 -16.49 4.09 10.64
N GLN A 243 -17.14 5.27 10.72
CA GLN A 243 -17.41 5.93 12.00
C GLN A 243 -18.30 5.10 12.91
N LYS A 244 -19.33 4.44 12.35
CA LYS A 244 -20.18 3.51 13.10
C LYS A 244 -19.37 2.36 13.67
N THR A 245 -18.55 1.71 12.84
CA THR A 245 -17.67 0.60 13.28
C THR A 245 -16.77 1.01 14.44
N LEU A 246 -16.14 2.20 14.36
CA LEU A 246 -15.29 2.71 15.44
C LEU A 246 -16.08 3.02 16.71
N LYS A 247 -17.27 3.61 16.60
CA LYS A 247 -18.16 3.87 17.75
C LYS A 247 -18.63 2.58 18.43
N GLU A 248 -18.78 1.51 17.66
CA GLU A 248 -19.12 0.16 18.16
C GLU A 248 -17.88 -0.60 18.66
N ASN A 249 -16.79 0.13 18.93
CA ASN A 249 -15.52 -0.43 19.41
C ASN A 249 -14.87 -1.45 18.45
N GLY A 250 -15.13 -1.35 17.15
CA GLY A 250 -14.57 -2.22 16.13
C GLY A 250 -13.15 -1.81 15.72
N VAL A 251 -12.45 -2.75 15.07
CA VAL A 251 -11.14 -2.55 14.47
C VAL A 251 -11.27 -2.33 12.98
N VAL A 252 -10.71 -1.22 12.46
CA VAL A 252 -10.73 -0.88 11.04
C VAL A 252 -9.32 -0.94 10.47
N LEU A 253 -9.10 -1.82 9.47
CA LEU A 253 -7.84 -1.89 8.74
C LEU A 253 -7.86 -0.92 7.55
N MET A 254 -6.87 -0.07 7.45
CA MET A 254 -6.64 0.84 6.33
C MET A 254 -5.20 0.70 5.83
N THR A 255 -4.97 0.93 4.53
CA THR A 255 -3.63 0.84 3.93
C THR A 255 -3.13 2.20 3.47
N ASN A 256 -1.82 2.29 3.16
CA ASN A 256 -1.18 3.49 2.63
C ASN A 256 -1.61 3.88 1.21
N THR A 257 -2.62 3.23 0.65
CA THR A 257 -3.03 3.45 -0.74
C THR A 257 -3.63 4.85 -0.93
N ILE A 258 -2.93 5.71 -1.66
CA ILE A 258 -3.37 7.07 -1.97
C ILE A 258 -4.47 7.12 -3.06
N HIS A 259 -4.68 6.03 -3.79
CA HIS A 259 -5.58 6.01 -4.95
C HIS A 259 -7.07 6.01 -4.62
N ALA A 260 -7.41 5.59 -3.41
CA ALA A 260 -8.81 5.48 -2.97
C ALA A 260 -9.37 6.79 -2.43
N GLY A 261 -8.55 7.57 -1.70
CA GLY A 261 -8.99 8.80 -1.03
C GLY A 261 -8.99 10.04 -1.92
N SER A 262 -9.67 11.07 -1.46
CA SER A 262 -9.63 12.42 -2.06
C SER A 262 -8.46 13.25 -1.55
N THR A 263 -7.83 12.85 -0.44
CA THR A 263 -6.72 13.57 0.19
C THR A 263 -5.57 12.62 0.51
N PHE A 264 -4.35 13.11 0.33
CA PHE A 264 -3.13 12.40 0.69
C PHE A 264 -2.05 13.43 1.08
N THR A 265 -0.92 12.94 1.58
CA THR A 265 0.18 13.78 2.01
C THR A 265 1.48 13.38 1.34
N GLU A 266 2.37 14.36 1.23
CA GLU A 266 3.78 14.21 0.82
C GLU A 266 4.65 14.60 2.01
N ILE A 267 5.57 13.72 2.38
CA ILE A 267 6.47 13.88 3.51
C ILE A 267 7.86 13.37 3.18
N ALA A 268 8.88 13.95 3.80
CA ALA A 268 10.24 13.43 3.72
C ALA A 268 10.33 12.02 4.31
N MET A 269 11.13 11.16 3.71
CA MET A 269 11.35 9.78 4.14
C MET A 269 12.79 9.35 3.83
N GLY A 270 13.55 8.99 4.88
CA GLY A 270 14.96 8.62 4.75
C GLY A 270 15.85 9.84 4.52
N GLU A 271 16.98 9.66 3.82
CA GLU A 271 17.99 10.72 3.68
C GLU A 271 17.51 11.86 2.78
N HIS A 272 17.03 11.55 1.59
CA HIS A 272 16.61 12.53 0.57
C HIS A 272 15.31 12.15 -0.12
N GLY A 273 14.66 11.07 0.33
CA GLY A 273 13.46 10.53 -0.29
C GLY A 273 12.18 11.22 0.18
N TRP A 274 11.11 10.88 -0.51
CA TRP A 274 9.75 11.35 -0.23
C TRP A 274 8.79 10.18 -0.31
N THR A 275 7.78 10.21 0.52
CA THR A 275 6.69 9.24 0.46
C THR A 275 5.33 9.93 0.49
N HIS A 276 4.35 9.25 -0.08
CA HIS A 276 2.96 9.70 -0.06
C HIS A 276 2.15 8.75 0.81
N LEU A 277 1.45 9.31 1.80
CA LEU A 277 0.56 8.56 2.67
C LEU A 277 -0.88 9.05 2.50
N ALA A 278 -1.83 8.11 2.52
CA ALA A 278 -3.25 8.44 2.57
C ALA A 278 -3.57 9.14 3.89
N SER A 279 -4.20 10.33 3.87
CA SER A 279 -4.55 11.06 5.09
C SER A 279 -5.76 10.50 5.83
N ALA A 280 -6.55 9.64 5.18
CA ALA A 280 -7.80 9.12 5.73
C ALA A 280 -7.66 8.43 7.10
N PRO A 281 -6.68 7.54 7.37
CA PRO A 281 -6.55 6.91 8.69
C PRO A 281 -6.35 7.93 9.81
N ALA A 282 -5.45 8.90 9.60
CA ALA A 282 -5.20 9.99 10.55
C ALA A 282 -6.43 10.88 10.76
N ASN A 283 -7.16 11.20 9.68
CA ASN A 283 -8.38 12.00 9.75
C ASN A 283 -9.50 11.28 10.53
N PHE A 284 -9.70 9.98 10.30
CA PHE A 284 -10.69 9.21 11.05
C PHE A 284 -10.31 9.08 12.52
N ALA A 285 -9.04 8.81 12.85
CA ALA A 285 -8.57 8.77 14.23
C ALA A 285 -8.80 10.09 14.95
N ALA A 286 -8.41 11.21 14.34
CA ALA A 286 -8.59 12.55 14.92
C ALA A 286 -10.06 12.89 15.16
N ARG A 287 -10.96 12.55 14.24
CA ARG A 287 -12.40 12.87 14.35
C ARG A 287 -13.17 11.94 15.27
N ALA A 288 -12.86 10.66 15.27
CA ALA A 288 -13.56 9.66 16.08
C ALA A 288 -12.99 9.54 17.49
N GLY A 289 -11.79 10.07 17.74
CA GLY A 289 -11.02 9.81 18.96
C GLY A 289 -10.64 8.34 19.11
N ALA A 290 -10.60 7.61 17.98
CA ALA A 290 -10.20 6.21 17.94
C ALA A 290 -8.69 6.08 18.08
N ALA A 291 -8.23 4.98 18.68
CA ALA A 291 -6.81 4.68 18.77
C ALA A 291 -6.23 4.37 17.36
N LEU A 292 -5.03 4.86 17.06
CA LEU A 292 -4.37 4.64 15.79
C LEU A 292 -3.06 3.88 15.99
N PHE A 293 -2.90 2.80 15.24
CA PHE A 293 -1.71 1.95 15.23
C PHE A 293 -1.16 1.82 13.82
N ALA A 294 0.17 1.73 13.70
CA ALA A 294 0.81 1.28 12.47
C ALA A 294 0.98 -0.25 12.51
N MET A 295 0.90 -0.89 11.36
CA MET A 295 1.18 -2.32 11.25
C MET A 295 2.02 -2.62 10.03
N SER A 296 3.13 -3.35 10.23
CA SER A 296 3.98 -3.89 9.18
C SER A 296 3.98 -5.42 9.26
N THR A 297 3.88 -6.09 8.11
CA THR A 297 3.95 -7.55 8.05
C THR A 297 5.08 -7.98 7.14
N LEU A 298 6.09 -8.60 7.70
CA LEU A 298 7.38 -8.92 7.10
C LEU A 298 7.56 -10.44 6.98
N GLU A 299 8.09 -10.89 5.86
CA GLU A 299 8.52 -12.26 5.67
C GLU A 299 9.98 -12.39 6.13
N THR A 300 10.23 -13.03 7.27
CA THR A 300 11.58 -13.19 7.83
C THR A 300 12.31 -14.39 7.26
N VAL A 301 11.59 -15.49 7.02
CA VAL A 301 12.08 -16.65 6.28
C VAL A 301 11.05 -16.98 5.19
N PRO A 302 11.45 -16.98 3.92
CA PRO A 302 10.52 -17.17 2.81
C PRO A 302 9.58 -18.36 3.00
N PHE A 303 8.27 -18.12 2.99
CA PHE A 303 7.18 -19.08 3.18
C PHE A 303 7.17 -19.84 4.52
N ARG A 304 8.08 -19.58 5.43
CA ARG A 304 8.18 -20.29 6.72
C ARG A 304 7.86 -19.44 7.92
N GLU A 305 8.39 -18.21 7.96
CA GLU A 305 8.28 -17.35 9.12
C GLU A 305 7.90 -15.92 8.73
N TYR A 306 6.96 -15.38 9.48
CA TYR A 306 6.48 -14.01 9.31
C TYR A 306 6.41 -13.30 10.64
N ARG A 307 6.68 -11.99 10.61
CA ARG A 307 6.47 -11.09 11.74
C ARG A 307 5.41 -10.06 11.37
N ALA A 308 4.33 -10.01 12.13
CA ALA A 308 3.33 -8.97 12.07
C ALA A 308 3.53 -8.06 13.28
N ILE A 309 3.95 -6.83 13.05
CA ILE A 309 4.35 -5.89 14.09
C ILE A 309 3.31 -4.78 14.17
N VAL A 310 2.57 -4.73 15.27
CA VAL A 310 1.69 -3.62 15.62
C VAL A 310 2.51 -2.64 16.46
N SER A 311 2.58 -1.38 16.04
CA SER A 311 3.31 -0.35 16.79
C SER A 311 2.64 -0.07 18.14
N PRO A 312 3.32 0.60 19.08
CA PRO A 312 2.62 1.33 20.12
C PRO A 312 1.58 2.28 19.51
N GLU A 313 0.55 2.63 20.28
CA GLU A 313 -0.44 3.61 19.85
C GLU A 313 0.23 4.88 19.36
N LEU A 314 -0.08 5.32 18.16
CA LEU A 314 0.42 6.56 17.61
C LEU A 314 -0.26 7.72 18.36
N LYS A 315 0.51 8.40 19.21
CA LYS A 315 0.04 9.54 19.98
C LYS A 315 0.89 10.75 19.59
N PRO A 316 0.41 11.59 18.62
CA PRO A 316 1.11 12.82 18.34
C PRO A 316 1.13 13.66 19.62
N VAL A 317 2.28 14.25 19.91
CA VAL A 317 2.33 15.29 20.94
C VAL A 317 1.32 16.34 20.49
N ALA A 318 0.31 16.57 21.30
CA ALA A 318 -0.66 17.62 21.01
C ALA A 318 0.14 18.92 20.93
N ALA A 319 0.46 19.33 19.71
CA ALA A 319 0.91 20.70 19.51
C ALA A 319 -0.22 21.55 20.10
N GLN A 320 -0.02 22.06 21.30
CA GLN A 320 -0.74 23.24 21.72
C GLN A 320 -0.15 24.34 20.83
N PRO A 321 -0.78 24.68 19.71
CA PRO A 321 -0.34 25.86 19.00
C PRO A 321 -0.71 27.00 19.93
N ALA A 322 0.25 27.47 20.71
CA ALA A 322 0.14 28.65 21.52
C ALA A 322 -0.31 29.88 20.71
N SER A 323 -0.32 29.75 19.39
CA SER A 323 -0.63 30.79 18.41
C SER A 323 -1.93 30.60 17.60
N LEU A 324 -2.59 29.43 17.63
CA LEU A 324 -3.83 29.26 16.85
C LEU A 324 -5.04 29.63 17.68
N PRO A 325 -5.92 30.55 17.18
CA PRO A 325 -7.13 30.90 17.86
C PRO A 325 -7.97 29.66 18.18
N ALA A 326 -8.58 29.63 19.36
CA ALA A 326 -9.43 28.54 19.85
C ALA A 326 -10.56 28.17 18.86
N LYS A 327 -10.89 29.06 17.93
CA LYS A 327 -11.99 28.93 16.96
C LYS A 327 -11.67 28.14 15.70
N ASP A 328 -10.39 27.88 15.38
CA ASP A 328 -10.04 27.15 14.14
C ASP A 328 -9.86 25.65 14.39
N VAL A 329 -10.99 24.96 14.52
CA VAL A 329 -11.04 23.49 14.67
C VAL A 329 -10.43 22.77 13.44
N ALA A 330 -10.53 23.37 12.25
CA ALA A 330 -10.01 22.77 11.03
C ALA A 330 -8.48 22.74 11.02
N ALA A 331 -7.84 23.87 11.39
CA ALA A 331 -6.38 23.95 11.48
C ALA A 331 -5.83 23.02 12.57
N LYS A 332 -6.48 22.96 13.75
CA LYS A 332 -6.10 22.02 14.82
C LYS A 332 -6.15 20.55 14.35
N ASN A 333 -7.19 20.20 13.61
CA ASN A 333 -7.31 18.85 13.07
C ASN A 333 -6.20 18.53 12.04
N LEU A 334 -5.78 19.49 11.21
CA LEU A 334 -4.68 19.28 10.26
C LEU A 334 -3.35 19.08 10.99
N VAL A 335 -3.06 19.85 12.03
CA VAL A 335 -1.85 19.70 12.85
C VAL A 335 -1.82 18.32 13.51
N LEU A 336 -2.94 17.90 14.10
CA LEU A 336 -3.06 16.58 14.71
C LEU A 336 -2.85 15.46 13.67
N GLN A 337 -3.45 15.59 12.48
CA GLN A 337 -3.24 14.65 11.38
C GLN A 337 -1.78 14.62 10.92
N ALA A 338 -1.11 15.78 10.81
CA ALA A 338 0.30 15.86 10.45
C ALA A 338 1.17 15.09 11.46
N GLY A 339 0.93 15.23 12.75
CA GLY A 339 1.61 14.48 13.78
C GLY A 339 1.43 12.95 13.64
N TYR A 340 0.20 12.48 13.41
CA TYR A 340 -0.06 11.06 13.13
C TYR A 340 0.69 10.55 11.89
N ILE A 341 0.72 11.35 10.83
CA ILE A 341 1.37 11.00 9.57
C ILE A 341 2.88 10.85 9.73
N LEU A 342 3.52 11.76 10.47
CA LEU A 342 4.95 11.67 10.76
C LEU A 342 5.28 10.44 11.60
N LEU A 343 4.50 10.16 12.64
CA LEU A 343 4.69 8.95 13.45
C LEU A 343 4.50 7.68 12.60
N LYS A 344 3.51 7.67 11.71
CA LYS A 344 3.30 6.54 10.78
C LYS A 344 4.48 6.38 9.82
N ARG A 345 5.00 7.48 9.25
CA ARG A 345 6.17 7.46 8.38
C ARG A 345 7.39 6.83 9.08
N ASP A 346 7.63 7.19 10.34
CA ASP A 346 8.77 6.65 11.10
C ASP A 346 8.67 5.13 11.24
N ARG A 347 7.49 4.60 11.60
CA ARG A 347 7.27 3.14 11.67
C ARG A 347 7.43 2.45 10.32
N LEU A 348 6.96 3.08 9.26
CA LEU A 348 7.19 2.58 7.89
C LEU A 348 8.69 2.55 7.56
N LEU A 349 9.44 3.62 7.88
CA LEU A 349 10.86 3.70 7.61
C LEU A 349 11.66 2.64 8.38
N GLU A 350 11.31 2.38 9.65
CA GLU A 350 11.89 1.30 10.44
C GLU A 350 11.75 -0.06 9.73
N ALA A 351 10.54 -0.38 9.25
CA ALA A 351 10.27 -1.63 8.55
C ALA A 351 10.97 -1.71 7.18
N VAL A 352 11.01 -0.59 6.45
CA VAL A 352 11.69 -0.47 5.15
C VAL A 352 13.19 -0.66 5.28
N LYS A 353 13.82 -0.14 6.33
CA LYS A 353 15.26 -0.34 6.57
C LYS A 353 15.61 -1.80 6.81
N LEU A 354 14.68 -2.60 7.37
CA LEU A 354 14.91 -4.02 7.61
C LEU A 354 14.72 -4.89 6.35
N TYR A 355 13.67 -4.61 5.55
CA TYR A 355 13.27 -5.43 4.41
C TYR A 355 12.79 -4.56 3.25
N PRO A 356 13.66 -3.74 2.65
CA PRO A 356 13.28 -2.80 1.59
C PRO A 356 12.73 -3.50 0.34
N GLU A 357 13.21 -4.70 0.02
CA GLU A 357 12.77 -5.49 -1.12
C GLU A 357 11.33 -5.99 -1.01
N GLN A 358 10.76 -6.02 0.20
CA GLN A 358 9.39 -6.49 0.41
C GLN A 358 8.35 -5.37 0.29
N MET A 359 8.76 -4.11 0.28
CA MET A 359 7.86 -2.98 0.08
C MET A 359 7.31 -2.98 -1.35
N MET A 360 5.97 -3.02 -1.51
CA MET A 360 5.32 -3.18 -2.80
C MET A 360 5.31 -1.92 -3.66
N ALA A 361 5.30 -0.75 -3.05
CA ALA A 361 5.23 0.53 -3.76
C ALA A 361 6.30 1.48 -3.24
N TRP A 362 7.24 1.83 -4.09
CA TRP A 362 8.23 2.86 -3.83
C TRP A 362 7.77 4.18 -4.45
N SER A 363 7.64 5.22 -3.63
CA SER A 363 7.42 6.58 -4.13
C SER A 363 8.67 7.04 -4.86
N GLY A 364 8.51 7.70 -5.99
CA GLY A 364 9.64 8.28 -6.72
C GLY A 364 10.40 9.30 -5.86
N ALA A 365 11.70 9.48 -6.14
CA ALA A 365 12.52 10.48 -5.47
C ALA A 365 12.07 11.93 -5.75
N ASN A 366 11.23 12.15 -6.75
CA ASN A 366 10.79 13.49 -7.17
C ASN A 366 9.53 13.90 -6.42
N ARG A 367 9.57 15.12 -5.87
CA ARG A 367 8.39 15.79 -5.33
C ARG A 367 7.36 15.99 -6.46
N LEU A 368 6.09 15.92 -6.11
CA LEU A 368 4.99 16.27 -7.02
C LEU A 368 4.99 17.77 -7.40
N THR A 369 5.69 18.59 -6.62
CA THR A 369 5.86 20.03 -6.88
C THR A 369 6.76 20.26 -8.09
N GLY A 370 6.18 20.35 -9.28
CA GLY A 370 6.86 20.70 -10.51
C GLY A 370 6.59 19.81 -11.72
N GLN A 371 5.94 18.67 -11.54
CA GLN A 371 5.48 17.83 -12.64
C GLN A 371 3.96 17.68 -12.58
N GLN A 372 3.26 18.51 -13.34
CA GLN A 372 1.90 18.21 -13.77
C GLN A 372 1.95 16.87 -14.53
N ASP A 373 1.08 15.92 -14.09
CA ASP A 373 0.71 14.74 -14.87
C ASP A 373 1.78 13.66 -15.16
N GLN A 374 2.54 13.22 -14.18
CA GLN A 374 2.94 11.81 -14.27
C GLN A 374 1.91 10.97 -13.54
N PRO A 375 1.26 10.00 -14.23
CA PRO A 375 0.44 9.02 -13.52
C PRO A 375 1.31 8.41 -12.46
N ALA A 376 0.83 8.42 -11.21
CA ALA A 376 1.46 7.66 -10.14
C ALA A 376 1.88 6.32 -10.73
N ILE A 377 3.13 5.91 -10.46
CA ILE A 377 3.66 4.64 -10.92
C ILE A 377 2.65 3.60 -10.43
N GLY A 378 1.69 3.31 -11.31
CA GLY A 378 0.70 2.30 -11.06
C GLY A 378 1.46 1.01 -10.82
N ASN A 379 0.92 0.14 -10.02
CA ASN A 379 1.36 -1.21 -9.73
C ASN A 379 1.63 -2.07 -11.00
N ASP A 380 2.29 -1.51 -12.02
CA ASP A 380 2.72 -2.23 -13.20
C ASP A 380 3.92 -3.16 -12.93
N ALA A 381 4.50 -3.08 -11.72
CA ALA A 381 5.56 -3.96 -11.26
C ALA A 381 5.04 -5.13 -10.41
N ALA A 382 3.73 -5.29 -10.27
CA ALA A 382 3.17 -6.46 -9.59
C ALA A 382 2.58 -7.45 -10.58
#